data_7096cab2d9aa2114334609582840fd86
#
_entry.id   7096cab2d9aa2114334609582840fd86
#
_cell.length_a   1.000
_cell.length_b   1.000
_cell.length_c   1.000
_cell.angle_alpha   90.00
_cell.angle_beta   90.00
_cell.angle_gamma   90.00
#
_symmetry.space_group_name_H-M   'P 1'
#
loop_
_entity.id
_entity.type
_entity.pdbx_description
1 polymer ?
#
loop_
_entity_poly.entity_id
_entity_poly.type
_entity_poly.pdbx_seq_one_letter_code
_entity_poly.pdbx_strand_id
1 'polypeptide(L)'
;EQGNTLPDGEYPLQIGSVSITAESSEEPWTRVAENETDGMGSHWTGGERIGVRIAGSEETGIYIINVDDAGNVTVTPEIPVYWKSTQTAEVTAWYPAEASSVNLEFQYLNGLTYVLHGTGTGGYQSPVTLSFTHQLAKVRVVAKGTAQVRSISIQNVPTTCYIEEGIITGQDNSTGIIPMLPVEREGIGTCWEANVGPGVEIKSFNIENTETVSQIYDLNTPVTTQAGELHTITWTVNNKGTTTIDLSNGDCIINDDGTYYFSGTGNHAIRVMGGKPNIYLEDAQINVSDGNAIDITGGNPTIHVMGKNTIANNSIDTDGAGIYVAEGSTVTITGRDRNDVLTAQGGNNGAGIGGYGRQSEGHTSCGDITISNVTVHAYSAGRSFDYPGIGSRGACGTIAIDNATVYARGTGTSDGGYPAIGANSTVPVITISGSEIHAFRGSSHADWIGQYGNVYGYQGGAIQGTITGTTVYKGLWDKNSGQATDEGIVEYGVDDVGTEQSQ
;
A
#
# COMPACT_ATOMS: atom_id res chain seq x y z
N GLU A 1 40.74 -40.30 -35.56
CA GLU A 1 39.69 -39.46 -34.97
C GLU A 1 39.41 -38.23 -35.87
N GLN A 2 38.95 -38.47 -37.08
CA GLN A 2 38.42 -37.48 -38.00
C GLN A 2 36.92 -37.80 -38.19
N GLY A 3 36.02 -37.16 -37.49
CA GLY A 3 34.68 -37.60 -37.75
C GLY A 3 33.54 -36.71 -37.29
N ASN A 4 33.75 -35.89 -36.31
CA ASN A 4 32.60 -35.16 -35.69
C ASN A 4 32.64 -33.66 -35.82
N THR A 5 33.67 -33.08 -36.47
CA THR A 5 33.80 -31.63 -36.65
C THR A 5 33.26 -31.22 -38.01
N LEU A 6 32.39 -30.20 -38.02
CA LEU A 6 31.87 -29.59 -39.22
C LEU A 6 32.67 -28.32 -39.59
N PRO A 7 32.77 -27.94 -40.90
CA PRO A 7 33.33 -26.70 -41.31
C PRO A 7 32.61 -25.50 -40.73
N ASP A 8 33.37 -24.49 -40.32
CA ASP A 8 32.80 -23.31 -39.69
C ASP A 8 31.96 -22.49 -40.68
N GLY A 9 30.77 -22.05 -40.26
CA GLY A 9 29.85 -21.22 -41.07
C GLY A 9 29.08 -21.94 -42.17
N GLU A 10 29.20 -23.28 -42.34
CA GLU A 10 28.52 -23.99 -43.43
C GLU A 10 27.11 -24.54 -43.04
N TYR A 11 26.87 -24.86 -41.78
CA TYR A 11 25.64 -25.51 -41.32
C TYR A 11 24.87 -24.63 -40.33
N PRO A 12 24.06 -23.67 -40.81
CA PRO A 12 23.28 -22.83 -39.94
C PRO A 12 22.19 -23.67 -39.19
N LEU A 13 21.97 -23.38 -37.93
CA LEU A 13 20.89 -23.96 -37.19
C LEU A 13 19.56 -23.55 -37.81
N GLN A 14 18.70 -24.53 -38.07
CA GLN A 14 17.32 -24.34 -38.55
C GLN A 14 16.34 -24.68 -37.45
N ILE A 15 15.38 -23.79 -37.24
CA ILE A 15 14.27 -24.01 -36.30
C ILE A 15 13.03 -24.33 -37.12
N GLY A 16 12.52 -25.54 -36.95
CA GLY A 16 11.36 -26.05 -37.71
C GLY A 16 10.03 -25.68 -37.10
N SER A 17 9.99 -25.59 -35.77
CA SER A 17 8.78 -25.17 -35.06
C SER A 17 9.10 -24.64 -33.67
N VAL A 18 8.22 -23.77 -33.18
CA VAL A 18 8.25 -23.22 -31.82
C VAL A 18 6.86 -23.30 -31.21
N SER A 19 6.80 -23.69 -29.95
CA SER A 19 5.56 -23.72 -29.17
C SER A 19 5.78 -23.08 -27.80
N ILE A 20 4.70 -22.54 -27.24
CA ILE A 20 4.69 -22.04 -25.86
C ILE A 20 3.76 -22.95 -25.06
N THR A 21 4.26 -23.50 -23.95
CA THR A 21 3.46 -24.31 -23.03
C THR A 21 2.46 -23.40 -22.31
N ALA A 22 1.21 -23.81 -22.26
CA ALA A 22 0.18 -23.10 -21.50
C ALA A 22 0.55 -23.03 -20.01
N GLU A 23 0.15 -21.95 -19.35
CA GLU A 23 0.31 -21.78 -17.90
C GLU A 23 -0.51 -22.83 -17.16
N SER A 24 0.00 -23.33 -16.03
CA SER A 24 -0.73 -24.21 -15.14
C SER A 24 -1.59 -23.41 -14.18
N SER A 25 -2.65 -24.01 -13.62
CA SER A 25 -3.48 -23.41 -12.59
C SER A 25 -3.64 -24.37 -11.43
N GLU A 26 -3.57 -23.88 -10.19
CA GLU A 26 -3.82 -24.68 -8.98
C GLU A 26 -5.29 -25.12 -8.87
N GLU A 27 -6.23 -24.39 -9.47
CA GLU A 27 -7.64 -24.78 -9.53
C GLU A 27 -7.90 -25.71 -10.74
N PRO A 28 -8.54 -26.86 -10.53
CA PRO A 28 -8.87 -27.75 -11.63
C PRO A 28 -10.06 -27.18 -12.41
N TRP A 29 -9.77 -26.27 -13.32
CA TRP A 29 -10.71 -25.96 -14.39
C TRP A 29 -10.75 -27.17 -15.32
N THR A 30 -11.93 -27.78 -15.47
CA THR A 30 -12.13 -28.92 -16.36
C THR A 30 -11.57 -28.57 -17.74
N ARG A 31 -10.50 -29.24 -18.09
CA ARG A 31 -9.90 -29.18 -19.43
C ARG A 31 -10.90 -29.69 -20.44
N VAL A 32 -11.65 -28.82 -21.05
CA VAL A 32 -12.34 -29.08 -22.30
C VAL A 32 -11.67 -28.20 -23.33
N ALA A 33 -10.85 -28.83 -24.19
CA ALA A 33 -10.18 -28.29 -25.36
C ALA A 33 -9.48 -26.94 -25.23
N GLU A 34 -8.21 -26.91 -25.65
CA GLU A 34 -7.35 -25.74 -25.83
C GLU A 34 -8.12 -24.55 -26.40
N ASN A 35 -8.56 -23.67 -25.52
CA ASN A 35 -9.23 -22.44 -25.92
C ASN A 35 -8.35 -21.27 -25.45
N GLU A 36 -7.76 -20.57 -26.41
CA GLU A 36 -7.04 -19.31 -26.23
C GLU A 36 -7.85 -18.22 -25.51
N THR A 37 -9.13 -18.47 -25.30
CA THR A 37 -10.10 -17.56 -24.69
C THR A 37 -10.02 -17.50 -23.16
N ASP A 38 -9.44 -18.50 -22.50
CA ASP A 38 -9.30 -18.54 -21.04
C ASP A 38 -8.06 -17.79 -20.52
N GLY A 39 -7.16 -17.37 -21.42
CA GLY A 39 -5.93 -16.63 -21.11
C GLY A 39 -4.82 -17.46 -20.46
N MET A 40 -4.90 -18.79 -20.51
CA MET A 40 -3.84 -19.70 -20.07
C MET A 40 -2.84 -20.01 -21.18
N GLY A 41 -3.27 -19.96 -22.43
CA GLY A 41 -2.42 -20.11 -23.60
C GLY A 41 -1.81 -18.77 -24.03
N SER A 42 -0.57 -18.81 -24.48
CA SER A 42 0.10 -17.69 -25.16
C SER A 42 0.48 -18.10 -26.56
N HIS A 43 0.45 -17.15 -27.47
CA HIS A 43 0.82 -17.39 -28.87
C HIS A 43 1.78 -16.29 -29.34
N TRP A 44 2.56 -16.64 -30.35
CA TRP A 44 3.41 -15.69 -31.04
C TRP A 44 2.57 -14.76 -31.91
N THR A 45 2.93 -13.48 -31.94
CA THR A 45 2.21 -12.45 -32.72
C THR A 45 2.97 -12.04 -33.98
N GLY A 46 4.25 -12.41 -34.05
CA GLY A 46 5.16 -12.08 -35.14
C GLY A 46 6.01 -10.83 -34.86
N GLY A 47 7.28 -10.93 -35.21
CA GLY A 47 8.29 -9.91 -34.95
C GLY A 47 9.06 -10.10 -33.65
N GLU A 48 8.71 -11.07 -32.83
CA GLU A 48 9.47 -11.38 -31.63
C GLU A 48 10.87 -11.87 -32.00
N ARG A 49 11.88 -11.33 -31.31
CA ARG A 49 13.29 -11.70 -31.42
C ARG A 49 13.66 -12.63 -30.28
N ILE A 50 14.07 -13.84 -30.61
CA ILE A 50 14.54 -14.85 -29.64
C ILE A 50 16.06 -14.98 -29.75
N GLY A 51 16.72 -15.07 -28.59
CA GLY A 51 18.12 -15.52 -28.49
C GLY A 51 18.20 -17.03 -28.61
N VAL A 52 19.22 -17.54 -29.25
CA VAL A 52 19.39 -19.00 -29.46
C VAL A 52 20.86 -19.36 -29.29
N ARG A 53 21.11 -20.49 -28.60
CA ARG A 53 22.46 -21.04 -28.41
C ARG A 53 22.45 -22.55 -28.56
N ILE A 54 23.48 -23.08 -29.19
CA ILE A 54 23.76 -24.54 -29.23
C ILE A 54 24.63 -24.88 -28.00
N ALA A 55 24.30 -25.95 -27.28
CA ALA A 55 25.08 -26.39 -26.14
C ALA A 55 26.54 -26.62 -26.49
N GLY A 56 27.46 -26.08 -25.65
CA GLY A 56 28.89 -26.11 -25.88
C GLY A 56 29.42 -25.01 -26.82
N SER A 57 28.56 -24.11 -27.29
CA SER A 57 28.95 -22.92 -28.05
C SER A 57 28.85 -21.67 -27.17
N GLU A 58 29.82 -20.75 -27.31
CA GLU A 58 29.75 -19.39 -26.72
C GLU A 58 28.96 -18.42 -27.61
N GLU A 59 28.62 -18.82 -28.84
CA GLU A 59 27.94 -17.99 -29.82
C GLU A 59 26.44 -17.96 -29.56
N THR A 60 25.88 -16.76 -29.51
CA THR A 60 24.44 -16.52 -29.42
C THR A 60 23.93 -15.97 -30.75
N GLY A 61 22.91 -16.59 -31.31
CA GLY A 61 22.20 -16.10 -32.47
C GLY A 61 20.93 -15.37 -32.11
N ILE A 62 20.43 -14.59 -33.08
CA ILE A 62 19.13 -13.92 -32.98
C ILE A 62 18.25 -14.44 -34.11
N TYR A 63 17.05 -14.85 -33.74
CA TYR A 63 16.05 -15.38 -34.68
C TYR A 63 14.74 -14.62 -34.53
N ILE A 64 14.06 -14.41 -35.66
CA ILE A 64 12.78 -13.69 -35.69
C ILE A 64 11.64 -14.69 -35.85
N ILE A 65 10.65 -14.59 -35.00
CA ILE A 65 9.38 -15.29 -35.15
C ILE A 65 8.52 -14.54 -36.17
N ASN A 66 8.01 -15.23 -37.15
CA ASN A 66 7.07 -14.70 -38.13
C ASN A 66 5.77 -15.46 -38.03
N VAL A 67 4.65 -14.75 -38.07
CA VAL A 67 3.30 -15.30 -38.07
C VAL A 67 2.59 -14.78 -39.33
N ASP A 68 2.07 -15.69 -40.14
CA ASP A 68 1.31 -15.32 -41.32
C ASP A 68 -0.17 -15.06 -41.02
N ASP A 69 -0.93 -14.57 -41.99
CA ASP A 69 -2.35 -14.28 -41.84
C ASP A 69 -3.22 -15.51 -41.51
N ALA A 70 -2.69 -16.71 -41.70
CA ALA A 70 -3.35 -17.96 -41.34
C ALA A 70 -2.95 -18.47 -39.93
N GLY A 71 -2.07 -17.74 -39.23
CA GLY A 71 -1.57 -18.10 -37.92
C GLY A 71 -0.40 -19.10 -37.95
N ASN A 72 0.18 -19.42 -39.11
CA ASN A 72 1.34 -20.30 -39.15
C ASN A 72 2.59 -19.58 -38.69
N VAL A 73 3.32 -20.25 -37.79
CA VAL A 73 4.55 -19.71 -37.20
C VAL A 73 5.77 -20.26 -37.96
N THR A 74 6.65 -19.36 -38.39
CA THR A 74 7.95 -19.68 -38.98
C THR A 74 9.06 -18.90 -38.27
N VAL A 75 10.28 -19.43 -38.31
CA VAL A 75 11.42 -18.80 -37.63
C VAL A 75 12.52 -18.58 -38.63
N THR A 76 13.02 -17.33 -38.70
CA THR A 76 14.10 -16.95 -39.65
C THR A 76 15.29 -16.38 -38.87
N PRO A 77 16.53 -16.75 -39.25
CA PRO A 77 17.71 -16.21 -38.58
C PRO A 77 17.94 -14.75 -39.01
N GLU A 78 18.13 -13.86 -38.05
CA GLU A 78 18.72 -12.52 -38.23
C GLU A 78 20.23 -12.60 -38.04
N ILE A 79 20.67 -13.26 -36.97
CA ILE A 79 22.08 -13.59 -36.69
C ILE A 79 22.14 -15.11 -36.49
N PRO A 80 22.53 -15.91 -37.50
CA PRO A 80 22.53 -17.36 -37.40
C PRO A 80 23.65 -17.87 -36.49
N VAL A 81 23.38 -18.98 -35.77
CA VAL A 81 24.43 -19.84 -35.17
C VAL A 81 24.62 -21.08 -36.04
N TYR A 82 25.82 -21.65 -35.98
CA TYR A 82 26.21 -22.74 -36.84
C TYR A 82 26.59 -23.98 -36.06
N TRP A 83 26.20 -25.15 -36.55
CA TRP A 83 26.64 -26.43 -36.03
C TRP A 83 28.14 -26.61 -36.32
N LYS A 84 28.88 -26.98 -35.25
CA LYS A 84 30.31 -27.26 -35.31
C LYS A 84 30.64 -28.78 -35.18
N SER A 85 29.60 -29.59 -34.92
CA SER A 85 29.74 -31.02 -34.75
C SER A 85 28.62 -31.77 -35.45
N THR A 86 28.91 -32.97 -35.93
CA THR A 86 27.91 -33.90 -36.49
C THR A 86 27.01 -34.53 -35.43
N GLN A 87 27.35 -34.37 -34.16
CA GLN A 87 26.54 -34.88 -33.05
C GLN A 87 25.34 -34.01 -32.77
N THR A 88 24.26 -34.62 -32.31
CA THR A 88 23.10 -33.88 -31.79
C THR A 88 23.49 -33.19 -30.49
N ALA A 89 22.91 -31.98 -30.28
CA ALA A 89 23.12 -31.22 -29.06
C ALA A 89 21.79 -30.57 -28.65
N GLU A 90 21.74 -30.17 -27.39
CA GLU A 90 20.66 -29.32 -26.90
C GLU A 90 20.80 -27.91 -27.49
N VAL A 91 19.65 -27.32 -27.78
CA VAL A 91 19.53 -25.93 -28.21
C VAL A 91 18.67 -25.21 -27.19
N THR A 92 19.21 -24.15 -26.62
CA THR A 92 18.51 -23.25 -25.71
C THR A 92 18.06 -22.02 -26.47
N ALA A 93 16.84 -21.57 -26.20
CA ALA A 93 16.33 -20.31 -26.75
C ALA A 93 15.59 -19.51 -25.69
N TRP A 94 15.52 -18.20 -25.87
CA TRP A 94 14.89 -17.33 -24.88
C TRP A 94 14.30 -16.08 -25.50
N TYR A 95 13.32 -15.51 -24.79
CA TYR A 95 12.67 -14.25 -25.11
C TYR A 95 12.52 -13.40 -23.83
N PRO A 96 12.77 -12.09 -23.90
CA PRO A 96 13.34 -11.30 -25.00
C PRO A 96 14.83 -11.62 -25.26
N ALA A 97 15.27 -11.49 -26.52
CA ALA A 97 16.62 -11.92 -26.93
C ALA A 97 17.75 -11.15 -26.26
N GLU A 98 17.59 -9.84 -26.08
CA GLU A 98 18.67 -8.92 -25.70
C GLU A 98 18.41 -8.19 -24.36
N ALA A 99 17.31 -8.48 -23.67
CA ALA A 99 17.01 -7.83 -22.42
C ALA A 99 17.73 -8.50 -21.25
N SER A 100 18.31 -7.70 -20.35
CA SER A 100 18.87 -8.13 -19.07
C SER A 100 17.91 -7.89 -17.88
N SER A 101 16.81 -7.19 -18.13
CA SER A 101 15.73 -6.96 -17.15
C SER A 101 14.41 -6.65 -17.87
N VAL A 102 13.31 -6.85 -17.16
CA VAL A 102 11.96 -6.45 -17.58
C VAL A 102 11.31 -5.64 -16.49
N ASN A 103 10.61 -4.57 -16.89
CA ASN A 103 9.77 -3.76 -16.00
C ASN A 103 8.32 -4.22 -16.12
N LEU A 104 7.65 -4.39 -15.00
CA LEU A 104 6.30 -4.94 -14.90
C LEU A 104 5.22 -3.87 -14.63
N GLU A 105 5.59 -2.61 -14.41
CA GLU A 105 4.66 -1.52 -14.06
C GLU A 105 3.77 -1.07 -15.22
N PHE A 106 4.23 -1.23 -16.45
CA PHE A 106 3.55 -0.68 -17.62
C PHE A 106 2.72 -1.67 -18.44
N GLN A 107 2.45 -2.84 -17.87
CA GLN A 107 1.68 -3.89 -18.55
C GLN A 107 0.25 -3.45 -18.90
N TYR A 108 -0.35 -2.62 -18.05
CA TYR A 108 -1.69 -2.06 -18.27
C TYR A 108 -1.81 -1.17 -19.51
N LEU A 109 -0.68 -0.63 -20.01
CA LEU A 109 -0.60 0.21 -21.22
C LEU A 109 -0.15 -0.57 -22.45
N ASN A 110 0.83 -1.46 -22.27
CA ASN A 110 1.58 -2.06 -23.37
C ASN A 110 1.21 -3.54 -23.63
N GLY A 111 0.33 -4.12 -22.80
CA GLY A 111 0.07 -5.55 -22.77
C GLY A 111 0.99 -6.29 -21.80
N LEU A 112 0.68 -7.55 -21.53
CA LEU A 112 1.44 -8.36 -20.57
C LEU A 112 2.89 -8.53 -21.01
N THR A 113 3.80 -8.41 -20.04
CA THR A 113 5.24 -8.64 -20.25
C THR A 113 5.52 -10.13 -20.12
N TYR A 114 6.24 -10.70 -21.09
CA TYR A 114 6.61 -12.12 -21.09
C TYR A 114 8.12 -12.30 -20.99
N VAL A 115 8.53 -13.31 -20.25
CA VAL A 115 9.88 -13.86 -20.24
C VAL A 115 9.73 -15.36 -20.48
N LEU A 116 10.36 -15.85 -21.53
CA LEU A 116 10.22 -17.25 -21.97
C LEU A 116 11.61 -17.89 -22.07
N HIS A 117 11.69 -19.13 -21.62
CA HIS A 117 12.86 -19.99 -21.80
C HIS A 117 12.45 -21.27 -22.50
N GLY A 118 13.16 -21.65 -23.53
CA GLY A 118 12.82 -22.79 -24.34
C GLY A 118 14.02 -23.69 -24.61
N THR A 119 13.75 -24.98 -24.79
CA THR A 119 14.76 -25.97 -25.12
C THR A 119 14.30 -26.87 -26.26
N GLY A 120 15.25 -27.45 -26.94
CA GLY A 120 15.04 -28.48 -27.96
C GLY A 120 16.31 -29.25 -28.20
N THR A 121 16.22 -30.35 -28.91
CA THR A 121 17.39 -31.15 -29.30
C THR A 121 17.41 -31.31 -30.82
N GLY A 122 18.56 -31.19 -31.44
CA GLY A 122 18.68 -31.35 -32.86
C GLY A 122 20.12 -31.52 -33.34
N GLY A 123 20.31 -31.44 -34.64
CA GLY A 123 21.60 -31.59 -35.27
C GLY A 123 21.65 -30.92 -36.64
N TYR A 124 22.79 -30.92 -37.26
CA TYR A 124 23.12 -30.15 -38.49
C TYR A 124 22.27 -30.57 -39.71
N GLN A 125 21.61 -31.71 -39.70
CA GLN A 125 20.80 -32.22 -40.83
C GLN A 125 19.31 -32.12 -40.60
N SER A 126 18.84 -31.64 -39.49
CA SER A 126 17.41 -31.58 -39.14
C SER A 126 17.05 -30.29 -38.40
N PRO A 127 15.94 -29.66 -38.75
CA PRO A 127 15.44 -28.54 -37.98
C PRO A 127 15.13 -28.92 -36.54
N VAL A 128 15.36 -27.96 -35.63
CA VAL A 128 15.06 -28.11 -34.18
C VAL A 128 13.64 -27.70 -33.87
N THR A 129 12.96 -28.45 -33.04
CA THR A 129 11.70 -28.04 -32.42
C THR A 129 11.99 -27.50 -31.03
N LEU A 130 11.55 -26.26 -30.75
CA LEU A 130 11.72 -25.58 -29.47
C LEU A 130 10.39 -25.53 -28.73
N SER A 131 10.42 -25.87 -27.45
CA SER A 131 9.29 -25.72 -26.52
C SER A 131 9.64 -24.70 -25.45
N PHE A 132 8.88 -23.62 -25.38
CA PHE A 132 9.07 -22.53 -24.44
C PHE A 132 8.15 -22.66 -23.24
N THR A 133 8.63 -22.24 -22.07
CA THR A 133 7.89 -22.11 -20.82
C THR A 133 7.94 -20.69 -20.31
N HIS A 134 6.86 -20.26 -19.65
CA HIS A 134 6.80 -18.97 -19.00
C HIS A 134 7.70 -18.94 -17.75
N GLN A 135 8.43 -17.85 -17.58
CA GLN A 135 9.31 -17.64 -16.42
C GLN A 135 8.73 -16.66 -15.41
N LEU A 136 7.73 -15.90 -15.78
CA LEU A 136 6.90 -15.10 -14.88
C LEU A 136 5.68 -15.91 -14.45
N ALA A 137 5.05 -15.48 -13.36
CA ALA A 137 3.75 -15.95 -12.92
C ALA A 137 2.67 -15.00 -13.41
N LYS A 138 1.51 -15.52 -13.77
CA LYS A 138 0.33 -14.71 -14.09
C LYS A 138 -0.59 -14.60 -12.88
N VAL A 139 -1.03 -13.40 -12.58
CA VAL A 139 -2.04 -13.12 -11.56
C VAL A 139 -3.27 -12.58 -12.24
N ARG A 140 -4.41 -13.20 -11.94
CA ARG A 140 -5.73 -12.77 -12.40
C ARG A 140 -6.61 -12.40 -11.22
N VAL A 141 -7.26 -11.26 -11.29
CA VAL A 141 -8.28 -10.85 -10.33
C VAL A 141 -9.64 -10.81 -11.03
N VAL A 142 -10.59 -11.56 -10.49
CA VAL A 142 -11.98 -11.57 -10.93
C VAL A 142 -12.82 -10.81 -9.90
N ALA A 143 -13.34 -9.66 -10.29
CA ALA A 143 -14.23 -8.89 -9.44
C ALA A 143 -15.68 -9.33 -9.69
N LYS A 144 -16.30 -9.90 -8.66
CA LYS A 144 -17.73 -10.22 -8.64
C LYS A 144 -18.47 -9.20 -7.78
N GLY A 145 -19.79 -9.21 -7.81
CA GLY A 145 -20.63 -8.32 -7.04
C GLY A 145 -21.27 -7.22 -7.88
N THR A 146 -21.72 -6.16 -7.23
CA THR A 146 -22.51 -5.10 -7.88
C THR A 146 -21.68 -3.89 -8.30
N ALA A 147 -20.44 -3.75 -7.81
CA ALA A 147 -19.58 -2.64 -8.16
C ALA A 147 -19.02 -2.76 -9.57
N GLN A 148 -19.00 -1.64 -10.28
CA GLN A 148 -18.24 -1.53 -11.52
C GLN A 148 -16.80 -1.15 -11.18
N VAL A 149 -15.89 -2.09 -11.34
CA VAL A 149 -14.45 -1.89 -11.09
C VAL A 149 -13.83 -1.17 -12.29
N ARG A 150 -13.09 -0.11 -12.01
CA ARG A 150 -12.38 0.70 -12.99
C ARG A 150 -10.95 0.24 -13.19
N SER A 151 -10.24 -0.02 -12.09
CA SER A 151 -8.85 -0.46 -12.11
C SER A 151 -8.53 -1.34 -10.91
N ILE A 152 -7.55 -2.22 -11.11
CA ILE A 152 -6.95 -3.02 -10.03
C ILE A 152 -5.43 -2.91 -10.14
N SER A 153 -4.76 -2.84 -9.02
CA SER A 153 -3.29 -2.89 -8.96
C SER A 153 -2.79 -3.75 -7.80
N ILE A 154 -1.73 -4.49 -8.04
CA ILE A 154 -1.02 -5.27 -7.02
C ILE A 154 -0.13 -4.30 -6.23
N GLN A 155 -0.15 -4.40 -4.90
CA GLN A 155 0.54 -3.49 -4.01
C GLN A 155 1.81 -4.11 -3.43
N ASN A 156 2.84 -3.29 -3.24
CA ASN A 156 4.05 -3.63 -2.49
C ASN A 156 4.79 -4.87 -3.00
N VAL A 157 4.95 -5.00 -4.32
CA VAL A 157 5.66 -6.10 -4.97
C VAL A 157 6.85 -5.59 -5.78
N PRO A 158 7.89 -6.42 -6.01
CA PRO A 158 8.97 -6.06 -6.95
C PRO A 158 8.42 -5.78 -8.34
N THR A 159 8.86 -4.70 -8.96
CA THR A 159 8.37 -4.26 -10.28
C THR A 159 9.36 -4.51 -11.41
N THR A 160 10.57 -4.96 -11.08
CA THR A 160 11.62 -5.29 -12.03
C THR A 160 12.15 -6.69 -11.78
N CYS A 161 12.23 -7.50 -12.83
CA CYS A 161 12.92 -8.79 -12.83
C CYS A 161 14.19 -8.71 -13.66
N TYR A 162 15.30 -9.24 -13.13
CA TYR A 162 16.57 -9.41 -13.85
C TYR A 162 16.57 -10.77 -14.54
N ILE A 163 17.03 -10.80 -15.78
CA ILE A 163 17.00 -11.99 -16.63
C ILE A 163 18.35 -12.28 -17.27
N GLU A 164 18.64 -13.56 -17.40
CA GLU A 164 19.77 -14.07 -18.16
C GLU A 164 19.28 -15.25 -18.99
N GLU A 165 19.42 -15.15 -20.31
CA GLU A 165 18.98 -16.19 -21.27
C GLU A 165 17.51 -16.63 -21.04
N GLY A 166 16.64 -15.66 -20.75
CA GLY A 166 15.22 -15.91 -20.51
C GLY A 166 14.90 -16.54 -19.15
N ILE A 167 15.85 -16.67 -18.25
CA ILE A 167 15.63 -17.16 -16.89
C ILE A 167 15.65 -15.98 -15.92
N ILE A 168 14.72 -15.96 -14.99
CA ILE A 168 14.70 -14.95 -13.92
C ILE A 168 15.82 -15.26 -12.93
N THR A 169 16.80 -14.36 -12.82
CA THR A 169 17.96 -14.50 -11.94
C THR A 169 17.86 -13.70 -10.66
N GLY A 170 16.91 -12.74 -10.61
CA GLY A 170 16.68 -11.89 -9.44
C GLY A 170 15.56 -10.90 -9.67
N GLN A 171 15.22 -10.16 -8.62
CA GLN A 171 14.20 -9.12 -8.62
C GLN A 171 14.68 -7.92 -7.82
N ASP A 172 14.06 -6.77 -8.05
CA ASP A 172 14.35 -5.56 -7.28
C ASP A 172 14.07 -5.78 -5.78
N ASN A 173 14.92 -5.21 -4.93
CA ASN A 173 14.69 -5.20 -3.49
C ASN A 173 13.66 -4.12 -3.08
N SER A 174 13.46 -3.12 -3.92
CA SER A 174 12.41 -2.10 -3.74
C SER A 174 11.06 -2.66 -4.21
N THR A 175 10.01 -2.31 -3.49
CA THR A 175 8.64 -2.67 -3.85
C THR A 175 7.91 -1.48 -4.43
N GLY A 176 7.03 -1.74 -5.38
CA GLY A 176 6.19 -0.76 -6.04
C GLY A 176 4.78 -1.30 -6.27
N ILE A 177 4.12 -0.73 -7.26
CA ILE A 177 2.74 -1.04 -7.64
C ILE A 177 2.75 -1.57 -9.06
N ILE A 178 2.06 -2.69 -9.31
CA ILE A 178 1.83 -3.20 -10.65
C ILE A 178 0.35 -2.99 -11.02
N PRO A 179 0.02 -1.98 -11.84
CA PRO A 179 -1.32 -1.84 -12.40
C PRO A 179 -1.63 -3.01 -13.34
N MET A 180 -2.83 -3.58 -13.18
CA MET A 180 -3.25 -4.75 -13.92
C MET A 180 -3.98 -4.37 -15.21
N LEU A 181 -3.80 -5.17 -16.26
CA LEU A 181 -4.44 -5.01 -17.55
C LEU A 181 -5.89 -5.53 -17.48
N PRO A 182 -6.91 -4.73 -17.77
CA PRO A 182 -8.28 -5.24 -17.94
C PRO A 182 -8.39 -6.07 -19.23
N VAL A 183 -8.94 -7.26 -19.12
CA VAL A 183 -9.15 -8.21 -20.23
C VAL A 183 -10.53 -8.85 -20.15
N GLU A 184 -11.08 -9.18 -21.30
CA GLU A 184 -12.30 -10.00 -21.40
C GLU A 184 -11.93 -11.46 -21.61
N ARG A 185 -12.49 -12.34 -20.77
CA ARG A 185 -12.30 -13.80 -20.88
C ARG A 185 -13.64 -14.51 -21.02
N GLU A 186 -13.70 -15.48 -21.93
CA GLU A 186 -14.92 -16.26 -22.14
C GLU A 186 -15.28 -17.03 -20.87
N GLY A 187 -16.53 -16.95 -20.46
CA GLY A 187 -17.04 -17.60 -19.24
C GLY A 187 -16.68 -16.91 -17.92
N ILE A 188 -15.80 -15.89 -17.96
CA ILE A 188 -15.37 -15.12 -16.77
C ILE A 188 -15.89 -13.67 -16.85
N GLY A 189 -15.92 -13.09 -18.06
CA GLY A 189 -16.18 -11.67 -18.28
C GLY A 189 -14.93 -10.82 -18.08
N THR A 190 -15.12 -9.56 -17.73
CA THR A 190 -14.01 -8.65 -17.42
C THR A 190 -13.24 -9.11 -16.20
N CYS A 191 -11.93 -9.29 -16.36
CA CYS A 191 -11.00 -9.54 -15.27
C CYS A 191 -9.73 -8.72 -15.48
N TRP A 192 -8.85 -8.70 -14.49
CA TRP A 192 -7.60 -7.96 -14.51
C TRP A 192 -6.43 -8.91 -14.41
N GLU A 193 -5.46 -8.75 -15.30
CA GLU A 193 -4.29 -9.62 -15.36
C GLU A 193 -2.99 -8.82 -15.30
N ALA A 194 -1.98 -9.40 -14.64
CA ALA A 194 -0.60 -8.94 -14.69
C ALA A 194 0.36 -10.13 -14.54
N ASN A 195 1.50 -10.05 -15.19
CA ASN A 195 2.61 -10.94 -14.92
C ASN A 195 3.50 -10.35 -13.82
N VAL A 196 3.96 -11.19 -12.91
CA VAL A 196 4.81 -10.85 -11.75
C VAL A 196 6.00 -11.80 -11.67
N GLY A 197 7.02 -11.43 -10.93
CA GLY A 197 8.16 -12.31 -10.69
C GLY A 197 7.76 -13.60 -9.93
N PRO A 198 8.46 -14.72 -10.13
CA PRO A 198 8.24 -15.93 -9.33
C PRO A 198 8.75 -15.76 -7.91
N GLY A 199 8.11 -16.43 -6.94
CA GLY A 199 8.46 -16.36 -5.52
C GLY A 199 8.01 -15.06 -4.82
N VAL A 200 7.24 -14.21 -5.49
CA VAL A 200 6.69 -13.00 -4.89
C VAL A 200 5.50 -13.35 -4.01
N GLU A 201 5.47 -12.81 -2.81
CA GLU A 201 4.34 -12.94 -1.88
C GLU A 201 3.38 -11.76 -2.07
N ILE A 202 2.24 -12.01 -2.71
CA ILE A 202 1.18 -11.01 -2.92
C ILE A 202 0.29 -10.98 -1.68
N LYS A 203 0.15 -9.80 -1.08
CA LYS A 203 -0.60 -9.58 0.17
C LYS A 203 -1.84 -8.72 -0.04
N SER A 204 -1.79 -7.76 -0.95
CA SER A 204 -2.87 -6.78 -1.10
C SER A 204 -3.02 -6.25 -2.52
N PHE A 205 -4.24 -5.82 -2.81
CA PHE A 205 -4.62 -5.15 -4.05
C PHE A 205 -5.28 -3.82 -3.73
N ASN A 206 -5.03 -2.83 -4.56
CA ASN A 206 -5.88 -1.65 -4.61
C ASN A 206 -6.93 -1.82 -5.71
N ILE A 207 -8.21 -1.70 -5.38
CA ILE A 207 -9.32 -1.79 -6.31
C ILE A 207 -10.03 -0.44 -6.34
N GLU A 208 -10.10 0.17 -7.52
CA GLU A 208 -10.81 1.42 -7.76
C GLU A 208 -12.11 1.14 -8.52
N ASN A 209 -13.22 1.63 -8.01
CA ASN A 209 -14.50 1.55 -8.71
C ASN A 209 -14.74 2.77 -9.61
N THR A 210 -15.81 2.74 -10.41
CA THR A 210 -16.16 3.85 -11.32
C THR A 210 -16.59 5.13 -10.60
N GLU A 211 -16.88 5.05 -9.29
CA GLU A 211 -17.19 6.20 -8.44
C GLU A 211 -15.91 6.85 -7.86
N THR A 212 -14.73 6.48 -8.37
CA THR A 212 -13.40 6.97 -7.95
C THR A 212 -13.01 6.61 -6.51
N VAL A 213 -13.67 5.66 -5.90
CA VAL A 213 -13.29 5.17 -4.57
C VAL A 213 -12.26 4.08 -4.72
N SER A 214 -11.08 4.34 -4.18
CA SER A 214 -9.93 3.43 -4.13
C SER A 214 -9.91 2.73 -2.78
N GLN A 215 -9.83 1.41 -2.76
CA GLN A 215 -9.81 0.62 -1.53
C GLN A 215 -8.75 -0.47 -1.59
N ILE A 216 -7.99 -0.59 -0.51
CA ILE A 216 -7.04 -1.69 -0.32
C ILE A 216 -7.79 -2.94 0.16
N TYR A 217 -7.53 -4.05 -0.50
CA TYR A 217 -8.05 -5.37 -0.15
C TYR A 217 -6.87 -6.27 0.22
N ASP A 218 -6.80 -6.64 1.48
CA ASP A 218 -5.77 -7.54 1.98
C ASP A 218 -6.22 -8.99 1.84
N LEU A 219 -5.32 -9.84 1.37
CA LEU A 219 -5.55 -11.29 1.31
C LEU A 219 -5.44 -11.89 2.71
N ASN A 220 -6.42 -12.69 3.12
CA ASN A 220 -6.37 -13.44 4.39
C ASN A 220 -5.17 -14.40 4.42
N THR A 221 -4.82 -14.95 3.27
CA THR A 221 -3.64 -15.78 3.08
C THR A 221 -2.89 -15.22 1.87
N PRO A 222 -1.64 -14.77 2.03
CA PRO A 222 -0.82 -14.33 0.91
C PRO A 222 -0.66 -15.42 -0.15
N VAL A 223 -0.58 -15.00 -1.41
CA VAL A 223 -0.32 -15.88 -2.55
C VAL A 223 1.15 -15.79 -2.91
N THR A 224 1.86 -16.91 -2.88
CA THR A 224 3.24 -17.00 -3.37
C THR A 224 3.22 -17.43 -4.83
N THR A 225 3.76 -16.61 -5.70
CA THR A 225 3.75 -16.83 -7.15
C THR A 225 4.76 -17.88 -7.60
N GLN A 226 4.43 -18.64 -8.65
CA GLN A 226 5.31 -19.62 -9.24
C GLN A 226 5.42 -19.41 -10.76
N ALA A 227 6.62 -19.61 -11.30
CA ALA A 227 6.88 -19.46 -12.74
C ALA A 227 5.96 -20.39 -13.57
N GLY A 228 5.34 -19.84 -14.60
CA GLY A 228 4.45 -20.58 -15.49
C GLY A 228 3.10 -20.95 -14.88
N GLU A 229 2.72 -20.41 -13.72
CA GLU A 229 1.43 -20.63 -13.08
C GLU A 229 0.52 -19.40 -13.18
N LEU A 230 -0.78 -19.67 -13.32
CA LEU A 230 -1.85 -18.70 -13.23
C LEU A 230 -2.49 -18.76 -11.84
N HIS A 231 -2.37 -17.70 -11.07
CA HIS A 231 -3.02 -17.54 -9.78
C HIS A 231 -4.30 -16.70 -9.94
N THR A 232 -5.46 -17.29 -9.73
CA THR A 232 -6.75 -16.59 -9.83
C THR A 232 -7.28 -16.22 -8.45
N ILE A 233 -7.57 -14.95 -8.25
CA ILE A 233 -8.12 -14.39 -7.02
C ILE A 233 -9.49 -13.82 -7.33
N THR A 234 -10.51 -14.26 -6.57
CA THR A 234 -11.87 -13.74 -6.75
C THR A 234 -12.24 -12.84 -5.57
N TRP A 235 -12.62 -11.60 -5.89
CA TRP A 235 -13.15 -10.64 -4.93
C TRP A 235 -14.61 -10.36 -5.17
N THR A 236 -15.39 -10.27 -4.10
CA THR A 236 -16.73 -9.70 -4.17
C THR A 236 -16.64 -8.21 -3.89
N VAL A 237 -16.71 -7.40 -4.94
CA VAL A 237 -16.73 -5.95 -4.87
C VAL A 237 -18.17 -5.51 -5.07
N ASN A 238 -18.85 -5.19 -3.99
CA ASN A 238 -20.19 -4.69 -4.10
C ASN A 238 -20.14 -3.18 -4.33
N ASN A 239 -21.07 -2.66 -5.12
CA ASN A 239 -21.41 -1.25 -4.99
C ASN A 239 -21.63 -1.06 -3.50
N LYS A 240 -20.80 -0.21 -2.92
CA LYS A 240 -21.11 0.31 -1.63
C LYS A 240 -22.55 0.76 -1.75
N GLY A 241 -23.44 0.09 -0.99
CA GLY A 241 -24.56 0.87 -0.57
C GLY A 241 -23.87 2.11 -0.03
N THR A 242 -23.85 3.18 -0.78
CA THR A 242 -23.50 4.51 -0.29
C THR A 242 -24.54 4.77 0.78
N THR A 243 -24.32 4.23 1.94
CA THR A 243 -24.86 4.84 3.11
C THR A 243 -23.96 6.07 3.28
N THR A 244 -24.14 7.04 2.37
CA THR A 244 -23.79 8.41 2.67
C THR A 244 -24.65 8.73 3.86
N ILE A 245 -24.08 8.57 5.04
CA ILE A 245 -24.82 8.75 6.26
C ILE A 245 -24.95 10.25 6.39
N ASP A 246 -26.16 10.70 6.25
CA ASP A 246 -26.50 12.09 6.43
C ASP A 246 -26.48 12.41 7.93
N LEU A 247 -25.38 12.98 8.37
CA LEU A 247 -25.22 13.45 9.75
C LEU A 247 -25.99 14.75 10.05
N SER A 248 -26.87 15.22 9.17
CA SER A 248 -27.78 16.34 9.45
C SER A 248 -28.97 15.94 10.31
N ASN A 249 -29.31 14.63 10.35
CA ASN A 249 -30.53 14.12 10.96
C ASN A 249 -30.35 13.30 12.24
N GLY A 250 -29.13 13.03 12.66
CA GLY A 250 -28.81 12.27 13.87
C GLY A 250 -27.44 11.61 13.85
N ASP A 251 -27.03 11.13 15.01
CA ASP A 251 -25.76 10.41 15.17
C ASP A 251 -25.76 9.09 14.38
N CYS A 252 -24.63 8.77 13.78
CA CYS A 252 -24.39 7.45 13.21
C CYS A 252 -23.82 6.52 14.26
N ILE A 253 -24.49 5.41 14.55
CA ILE A 253 -24.03 4.40 15.50
C ILE A 253 -23.49 3.19 14.74
N ILE A 254 -22.24 2.81 15.00
CA ILE A 254 -21.52 1.71 14.36
C ILE A 254 -21.18 0.65 15.42
N ASN A 255 -21.63 -0.60 15.20
CA ASN A 255 -21.42 -1.72 16.11
C ASN A 255 -20.80 -2.96 15.46
N ASP A 256 -20.39 -2.88 14.21
CA ASP A 256 -19.96 -4.01 13.39
C ASP A 256 -18.65 -3.73 12.63
N ASP A 257 -18.21 -4.69 11.85
CA ASP A 257 -17.01 -4.59 10.98
C ASP A 257 -17.34 -3.98 9.60
N GLY A 258 -18.46 -3.28 9.47
CA GLY A 258 -18.93 -2.69 8.22
C GLY A 258 -18.03 -1.60 7.66
N THR A 259 -18.42 -1.14 6.47
CA THR A 259 -17.75 -0.01 5.81
C THR A 259 -18.72 1.15 5.66
N TYR A 260 -18.29 2.32 6.12
CA TYR A 260 -19.10 3.53 6.24
C TYR A 260 -18.44 4.70 5.52
N TYR A 261 -19.23 5.48 4.82
CA TYR A 261 -18.76 6.63 4.05
C TYR A 261 -19.43 7.90 4.53
N PHE A 262 -18.61 8.92 4.73
CA PHE A 262 -19.05 10.23 5.15
C PHE A 262 -18.45 11.29 4.24
N SER A 263 -19.27 12.13 3.67
CA SER A 263 -18.87 13.27 2.85
C SER A 263 -19.78 14.46 3.10
N GLY A 264 -19.36 15.66 2.68
CA GLY A 264 -20.15 16.88 2.86
C GLY A 264 -20.18 17.36 4.32
N THR A 265 -21.23 18.06 4.72
CA THR A 265 -21.31 18.74 6.02
C THR A 265 -22.32 18.04 6.93
N GLY A 266 -21.91 17.74 8.18
CA GLY A 266 -22.76 17.16 9.22
C GLY A 266 -22.57 17.85 10.56
N ASN A 267 -23.58 17.79 11.42
CA ASN A 267 -23.57 18.36 12.77
C ASN A 267 -23.87 17.34 13.88
N HIS A 268 -23.92 16.07 13.53
CA HIS A 268 -24.09 14.95 14.44
C HIS A 268 -22.84 14.05 14.46
N ALA A 269 -22.70 13.26 15.51
CA ALA A 269 -21.51 12.46 15.76
C ALA A 269 -21.51 11.11 15.02
N ILE A 270 -20.31 10.60 14.77
CA ILE A 270 -20.08 9.19 14.46
C ILE A 270 -19.71 8.48 15.77
N ARG A 271 -20.51 7.50 16.18
CA ARG A 271 -20.27 6.73 17.40
C ARG A 271 -19.90 5.28 17.08
N VAL A 272 -18.67 4.90 17.35
CA VAL A 272 -18.19 3.53 17.22
C VAL A 272 -18.29 2.84 18.58
N MET A 273 -19.22 1.90 18.69
CA MET A 273 -19.53 1.18 19.94
C MET A 273 -18.95 -0.23 19.94
N GLY A 274 -18.45 -0.73 18.80
CA GLY A 274 -17.87 -2.07 18.66
C GLY A 274 -17.37 -2.35 17.25
N GLY A 275 -16.79 -3.53 17.05
CA GLY A 275 -16.30 -4.00 15.75
C GLY A 275 -14.97 -3.37 15.30
N LYS A 276 -14.64 -3.64 14.06
CA LYS A 276 -13.48 -3.09 13.36
C LYS A 276 -13.91 -2.40 12.04
N PRO A 277 -14.77 -1.37 12.11
CA PRO A 277 -15.30 -0.75 10.91
C PRO A 277 -14.23 -0.02 10.12
N ASN A 278 -14.42 0.04 8.80
CA ASN A 278 -13.72 0.95 7.92
C ASN A 278 -14.57 2.21 7.74
N ILE A 279 -14.04 3.36 8.15
CA ILE A 279 -14.71 4.65 8.07
C ILE A 279 -13.97 5.51 7.05
N TYR A 280 -14.63 5.83 5.95
CA TYR A 280 -14.08 6.69 4.90
C TYR A 280 -14.62 8.11 5.07
N LEU A 281 -13.72 9.07 5.18
CA LEU A 281 -14.02 10.49 5.22
C LEU A 281 -13.54 11.11 3.91
N GLU A 282 -14.46 11.62 3.10
CA GLU A 282 -14.18 12.24 1.81
C GLU A 282 -14.69 13.68 1.79
N ASP A 283 -13.76 14.62 1.96
CA ASP A 283 -14.08 16.06 2.09
C ASP A 283 -15.18 16.34 3.13
N ALA A 284 -15.19 15.54 4.20
CA ALA A 284 -16.20 15.58 5.24
C ALA A 284 -15.95 16.71 6.23
N GLN A 285 -17.01 17.44 6.57
CA GLN A 285 -17.02 18.54 7.54
C GLN A 285 -18.00 18.20 8.66
N ILE A 286 -17.53 17.53 9.72
CA ILE A 286 -18.35 17.12 10.86
C ILE A 286 -18.09 18.08 12.02
N ASN A 287 -19.07 18.90 12.36
CA ASN A 287 -18.96 19.95 13.35
C ASN A 287 -20.07 19.82 14.38
N VAL A 288 -19.77 19.18 15.51
CA VAL A 288 -20.72 19.05 16.61
C VAL A 288 -20.67 20.25 17.56
N SER A 289 -21.76 20.51 18.25
CA SER A 289 -21.86 21.55 19.29
C SER A 289 -21.82 21.00 20.70
N ASP A 290 -21.79 19.67 20.84
CA ASP A 290 -21.73 18.97 22.14
C ASP A 290 -21.09 17.59 21.96
N GLY A 291 -20.30 17.15 22.94
CA GLY A 291 -19.64 15.86 22.95
C GLY A 291 -18.53 15.68 21.90
N ASN A 292 -18.26 14.46 21.52
CA ASN A 292 -17.20 14.10 20.58
C ASN A 292 -17.75 14.08 19.14
N ALA A 293 -17.01 14.58 18.18
CA ALA A 293 -17.46 14.52 16.77
C ALA A 293 -17.30 13.11 16.19
N ILE A 294 -16.20 12.42 16.51
CA ILE A 294 -16.09 10.95 16.38
C ILE A 294 -15.86 10.40 17.77
N ASP A 295 -16.70 9.46 18.20
CA ASP A 295 -16.71 8.87 19.53
C ASP A 295 -16.43 7.37 19.44
N ILE A 296 -15.21 6.96 19.82
CA ILE A 296 -14.80 5.55 19.80
C ILE A 296 -14.81 5.04 21.24
N THR A 297 -15.98 4.65 21.71
CA THR A 297 -16.19 4.06 23.04
C THR A 297 -16.02 2.56 23.05
N GLY A 298 -15.91 1.92 21.87
CA GLY A 298 -15.62 0.49 21.71
C GLY A 298 -15.13 0.20 20.30
N GLY A 299 -14.50 -0.96 20.15
CA GLY A 299 -13.99 -1.38 18.83
C GLY A 299 -12.67 -0.73 18.39
N ASN A 300 -12.26 -1.08 17.19
CA ASN A 300 -10.97 -0.72 16.62
C ASN A 300 -11.15 -0.24 15.16
N PRO A 301 -11.73 0.95 14.91
CA PRO A 301 -11.97 1.45 13.57
C PRO A 301 -10.67 1.81 12.83
N THR A 302 -10.72 1.68 11.50
CA THR A 302 -9.78 2.32 10.60
C THR A 302 -10.46 3.50 9.91
N ILE A 303 -9.93 4.71 10.09
CA ILE A 303 -10.39 5.93 9.44
C ILE A 303 -9.52 6.21 8.24
N HIS A 304 -10.09 6.07 7.06
CA HIS A 304 -9.48 6.40 5.78
C HIS A 304 -9.79 7.84 5.42
N VAL A 305 -8.76 8.66 5.35
CA VAL A 305 -8.87 10.09 5.04
C VAL A 305 -8.66 10.29 3.54
N MET A 306 -9.59 10.95 2.87
CA MET A 306 -9.51 11.30 1.46
C MET A 306 -9.89 12.78 1.27
N GLY A 307 -9.01 13.55 0.64
CA GLY A 307 -9.21 14.99 0.48
C GLY A 307 -9.01 15.77 1.78
N LYS A 308 -9.83 16.77 2.04
CA LYS A 308 -9.71 17.68 3.20
C LYS A 308 -10.87 17.53 4.16
N ASN A 309 -10.64 16.93 5.29
CA ASN A 309 -11.65 16.61 6.27
C ASN A 309 -11.49 17.43 7.56
N THR A 310 -12.60 17.83 8.15
CA THR A 310 -12.65 18.51 9.44
C THR A 310 -13.61 17.78 10.38
N ILE A 311 -13.11 17.41 11.53
CA ILE A 311 -13.82 16.68 12.58
C ILE A 311 -13.67 17.50 13.87
N ALA A 312 -14.69 18.22 14.27
CA ALA A 312 -14.56 19.21 15.32
C ALA A 312 -15.74 19.22 16.31
N ASN A 313 -15.42 19.39 17.59
CA ASN A 313 -16.34 20.00 18.53
C ASN A 313 -16.04 21.51 18.54
N ASN A 314 -16.94 22.29 17.98
CA ASN A 314 -16.79 23.76 17.89
C ASN A 314 -17.29 24.50 19.13
N SER A 315 -17.79 23.78 20.13
CA SER A 315 -18.29 24.42 21.36
C SER A 315 -17.16 24.87 22.25
N ILE A 316 -17.29 26.06 22.74
CA ILE A 316 -16.43 26.62 23.79
C ILE A 316 -16.92 26.32 25.20
N ASP A 317 -18.14 25.82 25.33
CA ASP A 317 -18.85 25.62 26.58
C ASP A 317 -19.03 24.13 26.93
N THR A 318 -18.92 23.23 25.95
CA THR A 318 -19.10 21.79 26.15
C THR A 318 -17.79 21.02 26.02
N ASP A 319 -17.67 19.95 26.77
CA ASP A 319 -16.52 19.07 26.75
C ASP A 319 -16.65 18.09 25.53
N GLY A 320 -15.52 17.73 24.95
CA GLY A 320 -15.49 16.73 23.88
C GLY A 320 -14.21 16.81 23.04
N ALA A 321 -13.75 15.67 22.59
CA ALA A 321 -12.65 15.57 21.63
C ALA A 321 -13.15 15.78 20.19
N GLY A 322 -12.26 16.13 19.28
CA GLY A 322 -12.54 15.96 17.85
C GLY A 322 -12.76 14.49 17.55
N ILE A 323 -11.79 13.64 17.89
CA ILE A 323 -11.87 12.18 17.85
C ILE A 323 -11.54 11.63 19.23
N TYR A 324 -12.54 11.13 19.93
CA TYR A 324 -12.35 10.43 21.20
C TYR A 324 -11.98 8.98 20.98
N VAL A 325 -10.97 8.49 21.69
CA VAL A 325 -10.53 7.11 21.67
C VAL A 325 -10.55 6.61 23.12
N ALA A 326 -11.53 5.81 23.48
CA ALA A 326 -11.66 5.29 24.84
C ALA A 326 -10.48 4.38 25.21
N GLU A 327 -10.15 4.33 26.48
CA GLU A 327 -9.19 3.36 27.03
C GLU A 327 -9.60 1.93 26.64
N GLY A 328 -8.66 1.15 26.10
CA GLY A 328 -8.90 -0.20 25.59
C GLY A 328 -9.42 -0.27 24.15
N SER A 329 -9.71 0.87 23.51
CA SER A 329 -10.00 0.94 22.08
C SER A 329 -8.74 1.37 21.28
N THR A 330 -8.77 1.14 19.98
CA THR A 330 -7.69 1.54 19.06
C THR A 330 -8.28 2.30 17.88
N VAL A 331 -7.63 3.37 17.44
CA VAL A 331 -7.93 4.01 16.16
C VAL A 331 -6.72 3.94 15.23
N THR A 332 -6.95 3.58 13.97
CA THR A 332 -5.99 3.75 12.90
C THR A 332 -6.50 4.84 11.96
N ILE A 333 -5.69 5.89 11.74
CA ILE A 333 -5.98 7.00 10.83
C ILE A 333 -4.97 6.94 9.71
N THR A 334 -5.43 6.77 8.48
CA THR A 334 -4.56 6.64 7.32
C THR A 334 -5.09 7.38 6.11
N GLY A 335 -4.22 8.00 5.34
CA GLY A 335 -4.51 8.59 4.03
C GLY A 335 -3.88 7.76 2.91
N ARG A 336 -4.13 8.16 1.67
CA ARG A 336 -3.45 7.65 0.48
C ARG A 336 -2.01 8.16 0.43
N ASP A 337 -1.85 9.41 0.79
CA ASP A 337 -0.58 10.12 0.94
C ASP A 337 -0.76 11.37 1.83
N ARG A 338 0.31 12.15 2.01
CA ARG A 338 0.30 13.37 2.82
C ARG A 338 -0.50 14.55 2.23
N ASN A 339 -1.11 14.42 1.03
CA ASN A 339 -2.05 15.41 0.49
C ASN A 339 -3.46 15.24 1.07
N ASP A 340 -3.77 14.07 1.59
CA ASP A 340 -5.00 13.85 2.35
C ASP A 340 -4.85 14.49 3.74
N VAL A 341 -5.83 15.31 4.13
CA VAL A 341 -5.75 16.15 5.32
C VAL A 341 -6.91 15.88 6.27
N LEU A 342 -6.59 15.64 7.53
CA LEU A 342 -7.54 15.55 8.62
C LEU A 342 -7.29 16.69 9.63
N THR A 343 -8.27 17.54 9.83
CA THR A 343 -8.29 18.49 10.95
C THR A 343 -9.18 17.94 12.05
N ALA A 344 -8.63 17.65 13.20
CA ALA A 344 -9.35 17.20 14.39
C ALA A 344 -9.25 18.26 15.49
N GLN A 345 -10.38 18.79 15.94
CA GLN A 345 -10.42 19.85 16.96
C GLN A 345 -11.32 19.45 18.12
N GLY A 346 -10.75 19.47 19.32
CA GLY A 346 -11.51 19.34 20.56
C GLY A 346 -12.19 20.62 21.00
N GLY A 347 -13.26 20.47 21.76
CA GLY A 347 -13.98 21.58 22.40
C GLY A 347 -13.28 22.07 23.68
N ASN A 348 -14.08 22.57 24.64
CA ASN A 348 -13.57 23.23 25.85
C ASN A 348 -12.55 22.38 26.64
N ASN A 349 -12.85 21.12 26.87
CA ASN A 349 -12.00 20.18 27.62
C ASN A 349 -11.82 18.90 26.79
N GLY A 350 -11.09 19.00 25.67
CA GLY A 350 -10.87 17.84 24.82
C GLY A 350 -9.62 17.97 23.96
N ALA A 351 -9.00 16.83 23.68
CA ALA A 351 -7.93 16.71 22.70
C ALA A 351 -8.48 16.86 21.28
N GLY A 352 -7.62 17.20 20.34
CA GLY A 352 -7.97 17.03 18.93
C GLY A 352 -8.25 15.55 18.64
N ILE A 353 -7.33 14.66 19.06
CA ILE A 353 -7.47 13.21 18.98
C ILE A 353 -7.05 12.61 20.33
N GLY A 354 -7.96 11.91 21.02
CA GLY A 354 -7.64 11.28 22.29
C GLY A 354 -8.72 11.43 23.35
N GLY A 355 -8.35 11.87 24.57
CA GLY A 355 -9.25 11.99 25.71
C GLY A 355 -10.01 13.32 25.78
N TYR A 356 -11.02 13.38 26.66
CA TYR A 356 -11.77 14.60 26.96
C TYR A 356 -12.31 14.63 28.39
N GLY A 357 -12.90 15.76 28.81
CA GLY A 357 -13.63 15.92 30.07
C GLY A 357 -12.74 16.21 31.26
N ARG A 358 -13.34 16.14 32.46
CA ARG A 358 -12.69 16.42 33.72
C ARG A 358 -12.19 15.14 34.38
N GLN A 359 -11.16 15.23 35.20
CA GLN A 359 -10.52 14.07 35.84
C GLN A 359 -11.51 13.20 36.65
N SER A 360 -12.63 13.74 37.10
CA SER A 360 -13.68 13.02 37.82
C SER A 360 -14.65 12.23 36.92
N GLU A 361 -14.56 12.36 35.58
CA GLU A 361 -15.58 11.87 34.66
C GLU A 361 -15.17 10.58 33.92
N GLY A 362 -13.96 10.08 34.13
CA GLY A 362 -13.51 8.79 33.60
C GLY A 362 -13.12 8.76 32.10
N HIS A 363 -13.23 9.88 31.38
CA HIS A 363 -12.92 9.96 29.96
C HIS A 363 -11.59 10.68 29.66
N THR A 364 -10.82 10.97 30.69
CA THR A 364 -9.56 11.71 30.57
C THR A 364 -8.41 10.90 30.02
N SER A 365 -8.51 9.56 30.04
CA SER A 365 -7.54 8.63 29.44
C SER A 365 -7.87 8.36 27.98
N CYS A 366 -6.89 7.87 27.20
CA CYS A 366 -7.12 7.44 25.84
C CYS A 366 -6.53 6.06 25.54
N GLY A 367 -7.07 5.41 24.49
CA GLY A 367 -6.59 4.16 23.95
C GLY A 367 -5.44 4.35 22.97
N ASP A 368 -5.22 3.35 22.10
CA ASP A 368 -4.13 3.38 21.12
C ASP A 368 -4.49 4.23 19.89
N ILE A 369 -3.52 5.02 19.41
CA ILE A 369 -3.68 5.90 18.27
C ILE A 369 -2.56 5.59 17.27
N THR A 370 -2.94 5.22 16.05
CA THR A 370 -2.00 5.04 14.93
C THR A 370 -2.32 6.02 13.80
N ILE A 371 -1.33 6.73 13.29
CA ILE A 371 -1.46 7.71 12.21
C ILE A 371 -0.43 7.39 11.14
N SER A 372 -0.86 7.24 9.87
CA SER A 372 0.05 6.94 8.78
C SER A 372 -0.37 7.54 7.45
N ASN A 373 0.61 7.90 6.60
CA ASN A 373 0.38 8.35 5.22
C ASN A 373 -0.63 9.49 5.07
N VAL A 374 -0.67 10.44 6.00
CA VAL A 374 -1.70 11.50 6.04
C VAL A 374 -1.11 12.78 6.65
N THR A 375 -1.70 13.92 6.35
CA THR A 375 -1.48 15.17 7.10
C THR A 375 -2.57 15.32 8.16
N VAL A 376 -2.18 15.45 9.42
CA VAL A 376 -3.10 15.63 10.55
C VAL A 376 -2.86 16.98 11.23
N HIS A 377 -3.93 17.74 11.43
CA HIS A 377 -3.99 18.92 12.27
C HIS A 377 -4.81 18.59 13.51
N ALA A 378 -4.15 18.40 14.66
CA ALA A 378 -4.81 18.02 15.90
C ALA A 378 -4.71 19.15 16.94
N TYR A 379 -5.84 19.75 17.29
CA TYR A 379 -5.90 20.92 18.12
C TYR A 379 -6.81 20.74 19.33
N SER A 380 -6.31 21.09 20.52
CA SER A 380 -7.15 21.29 21.70
C SER A 380 -7.60 22.76 21.75
N ALA A 381 -8.86 23.03 22.08
CA ALA A 381 -9.32 24.40 22.35
C ALA A 381 -8.99 24.87 23.76
N GLY A 382 -8.99 23.94 24.76
CA GLY A 382 -8.48 24.09 26.12
C GLY A 382 -8.83 25.41 26.85
N ARG A 383 -10.09 25.74 27.01
CA ARG A 383 -10.47 26.99 27.69
C ARG A 383 -10.52 26.84 29.23
N SER A 384 -11.15 25.80 29.73
CA SER A 384 -11.30 25.58 31.19
C SER A 384 -10.22 24.65 31.71
N PHE A 385 -9.94 23.57 30.97
CA PHE A 385 -8.83 22.67 31.28
C PHE A 385 -8.01 22.43 30.03
N ASP A 386 -6.72 22.25 30.24
CA ASP A 386 -5.76 22.10 29.17
C ASP A 386 -5.67 20.64 28.72
N TYR A 387 -5.42 20.41 27.43
CA TYR A 387 -5.32 19.12 26.78
C TYR A 387 -4.20 19.09 25.75
N PRO A 388 -3.61 17.91 25.43
CA PRO A 388 -2.74 17.78 24.27
C PRO A 388 -3.51 17.91 22.96
N GLY A 389 -2.82 18.16 21.88
CA GLY A 389 -3.40 18.04 20.51
C GLY A 389 -3.74 16.58 20.23
N ILE A 390 -2.78 15.67 20.47
CA ILE A 390 -2.95 14.22 20.37
C ILE A 390 -2.60 13.58 21.71
N GLY A 391 -3.53 12.81 22.27
CA GLY A 391 -3.32 12.13 23.54
C GLY A 391 -4.35 12.49 24.61
N SER A 392 -3.95 12.58 25.88
CA SER A 392 -4.93 12.69 26.96
C SER A 392 -4.43 13.45 28.19
N ARG A 393 -5.37 13.89 29.00
CA ARG A 393 -5.11 14.41 30.34
C ARG A 393 -4.85 13.31 31.38
N GLY A 394 -5.33 12.09 31.13
CA GLY A 394 -5.05 10.90 31.91
C GLY A 394 -3.90 10.08 31.36
N ALA A 395 -4.02 8.78 31.45
CA ALA A 395 -3.14 7.83 30.75
C ALA A 395 -3.51 7.75 29.27
N CYS A 396 -2.56 7.42 28.45
CA CYS A 396 -2.78 7.12 27.02
C CYS A 396 -2.18 5.77 26.68
N GLY A 397 -2.79 5.06 25.75
CA GLY A 397 -2.20 3.90 25.13
C GLY A 397 -1.00 4.29 24.26
N THR A 398 -0.64 3.45 23.33
CA THR A 398 0.44 3.71 22.38
C THR A 398 0.03 4.78 21.36
N ILE A 399 0.91 5.74 21.08
CA ILE A 399 0.78 6.68 19.96
C ILE A 399 1.85 6.31 18.93
N ALA A 400 1.42 5.85 17.75
CA ALA A 400 2.31 5.50 16.64
C ALA A 400 2.07 6.44 15.45
N ILE A 401 3.13 7.07 14.93
CA ILE A 401 3.05 7.96 13.78
C ILE A 401 4.10 7.54 12.76
N ASP A 402 3.67 7.19 11.56
CA ASP A 402 4.55 6.72 10.49
C ASP A 402 4.27 7.42 9.17
N ASN A 403 5.32 7.88 8.49
CA ASN A 403 5.23 8.52 7.19
C ASN A 403 4.12 9.59 7.09
N ALA A 404 3.95 10.42 8.12
CA ALA A 404 2.89 11.43 8.23
C ALA A 404 3.45 12.84 8.41
N THR A 405 2.61 13.85 8.13
CA THR A 405 2.85 15.23 8.56
C THR A 405 1.84 15.59 9.65
N VAL A 406 2.31 15.96 10.83
CA VAL A 406 1.43 16.22 11.97
C VAL A 406 1.64 17.61 12.53
N TYR A 407 0.57 18.39 12.60
CA TYR A 407 0.49 19.67 13.30
C TYR A 407 -0.30 19.46 14.58
N ALA A 408 0.36 19.32 15.70
CA ALA A 408 -0.28 19.10 16.99
C ALA A 408 -0.11 20.32 17.90
N ARG A 409 -1.20 20.69 18.58
CA ARG A 409 -1.19 21.83 19.49
C ARG A 409 -1.84 21.47 20.82
N GLY A 410 -1.00 21.45 21.87
CA GLY A 410 -1.44 21.38 23.25
C GLY A 410 -1.84 22.76 23.78
N THR A 411 -2.56 22.79 24.89
CA THR A 411 -2.93 24.01 25.59
C THR A 411 -2.37 24.03 26.99
N GLY A 412 -2.20 25.21 27.60
CA GLY A 412 -1.65 25.38 28.91
C GLY A 412 -1.83 26.78 29.47
N THR A 413 -1.51 26.91 30.77
CA THR A 413 -1.44 28.16 31.52
C THR A 413 -0.02 28.37 32.01
N SER A 414 0.24 29.52 32.66
CA SER A 414 1.53 29.81 33.29
C SER A 414 1.96 28.78 34.34
N ASP A 415 0.99 28.07 34.95
CA ASP A 415 1.22 27.15 36.04
C ASP A 415 1.36 25.67 35.58
N GLY A 416 1.22 25.42 34.32
CA GLY A 416 1.40 24.12 33.69
C GLY A 416 0.76 24.05 32.32
N GLY A 417 1.09 23.03 31.51
CA GLY A 417 0.58 22.88 30.18
C GLY A 417 0.82 21.50 29.64
N TYR A 418 0.07 21.17 28.61
CA TYR A 418 0.12 19.85 27.99
C TYR A 418 1.06 19.85 26.78
N PRO A 419 1.68 18.71 26.50
CA PRO A 419 2.45 18.53 25.29
C PRO A 419 1.57 18.68 24.06
N ALA A 420 2.17 18.85 22.91
CA ALA A 420 1.46 18.76 21.66
C ALA A 420 0.96 17.32 21.43
N ILE A 421 1.82 16.34 21.71
CA ILE A 421 1.54 14.90 21.59
C ILE A 421 1.95 14.22 22.91
N GLY A 422 1.01 13.60 23.61
CA GLY A 422 1.35 12.87 24.83
C GLY A 422 0.26 12.79 25.91
N ALA A 423 0.70 12.61 27.17
CA ALA A 423 -0.20 12.35 28.29
C ALA A 423 0.31 12.92 29.62
N ASN A 424 -0.54 12.86 30.67
CA ASN A 424 -0.18 13.34 32.00
C ASN A 424 0.22 12.22 32.96
N SER A 425 -0.63 11.22 33.13
CA SER A 425 -0.54 10.31 34.30
C SER A 425 0.58 9.29 34.21
N THR A 426 1.02 8.95 33.01
CA THR A 426 2.09 7.98 32.73
C THR A 426 2.98 8.48 31.63
N VAL A 427 4.25 8.07 31.64
CA VAL A 427 5.12 8.30 30.48
C VAL A 427 4.51 7.58 29.28
N PRO A 428 4.08 8.30 28.24
CA PRO A 428 3.39 7.69 27.12
C PRO A 428 4.36 6.86 26.27
N VAL A 429 3.84 5.77 25.68
CA VAL A 429 4.58 5.02 24.66
C VAL A 429 4.33 5.70 23.32
N ILE A 430 5.35 6.39 22.78
CA ILE A 430 5.26 7.12 21.50
C ILE A 430 6.34 6.64 20.55
N THR A 431 5.94 6.19 19.36
CA THR A 431 6.86 5.82 18.29
C THR A 431 6.56 6.66 17.05
N ILE A 432 7.58 7.33 16.51
CA ILE A 432 7.44 8.19 15.32
C ILE A 432 8.53 7.80 14.33
N SER A 433 8.16 7.53 13.08
CA SER A 433 9.09 7.19 12.01
C SER A 433 8.78 7.95 10.71
N GLY A 434 9.81 8.32 9.96
CA GLY A 434 9.72 8.89 8.61
C GLY A 434 8.79 10.10 8.46
N SER A 435 8.59 10.89 9.52
CA SER A 435 7.52 11.87 9.63
C SER A 435 8.03 13.31 9.75
N GLU A 436 7.11 14.26 9.56
CA GLU A 436 7.32 15.69 9.84
C GLU A 436 6.35 16.12 10.93
N ILE A 437 6.85 16.56 12.07
CA ILE A 437 6.03 16.89 13.24
C ILE A 437 6.19 18.37 13.59
N HIS A 438 5.09 19.10 13.61
CA HIS A 438 4.99 20.46 14.14
C HIS A 438 4.32 20.41 15.51
N ALA A 439 5.13 20.40 16.56
CA ALA A 439 4.68 20.21 17.93
C ALA A 439 4.68 21.54 18.69
N PHE A 440 3.49 22.01 19.04
CA PHE A 440 3.31 23.23 19.82
C PHE A 440 2.81 22.88 21.23
N ARG A 441 3.69 22.95 22.21
CA ARG A 441 3.36 22.72 23.63
C ARG A 441 2.55 23.88 24.21
N GLY A 442 1.71 23.58 25.18
CA GLY A 442 0.85 24.58 25.81
C GLY A 442 1.54 25.47 26.86
N SER A 443 2.72 25.08 27.36
CA SER A 443 3.49 25.85 28.32
C SER A 443 4.96 25.47 28.26
N SER A 444 5.85 26.35 28.75
CA SER A 444 7.29 26.10 28.82
C SER A 444 7.67 24.96 29.78
N HIS A 445 6.76 24.47 30.59
CA HIS A 445 6.97 23.37 31.53
C HIS A 445 6.58 21.99 30.98
N ALA A 446 5.95 21.93 29.82
CA ALA A 446 5.58 20.67 29.14
C ALA A 446 6.64 20.27 28.10
N ASP A 447 6.76 18.99 27.82
CA ASP A 447 7.46 18.50 26.64
C ASP A 447 6.70 18.85 25.37
N TRP A 448 7.36 18.90 24.23
CA TRP A 448 6.68 19.02 22.93
C TRP A 448 5.97 17.71 22.58
N ILE A 449 6.67 16.60 22.82
CA ILE A 449 6.20 15.23 22.65
C ILE A 449 6.56 14.50 23.94
N GLY A 450 5.57 14.00 24.69
CA GLY A 450 5.86 13.27 25.93
C GLY A 450 4.87 13.53 27.07
N GLN A 451 5.38 13.83 28.22
CA GLN A 451 4.59 13.95 29.43
C GLN A 451 4.27 15.41 29.80
N TYR A 452 3.16 15.59 30.52
CA TYR A 452 2.81 16.87 31.14
C TYR A 452 3.87 17.33 32.15
N GLY A 453 4.17 18.63 32.14
CA GLY A 453 5.02 19.27 33.11
C GLY A 453 4.30 20.36 33.90
N ASN A 454 4.70 20.61 35.14
CA ASN A 454 4.16 21.70 35.95
C ASN A 454 5.25 22.42 36.75
N VAL A 455 4.96 23.66 37.21
CA VAL A 455 5.86 24.51 37.96
C VAL A 455 6.23 23.99 39.36
N TYR A 456 5.51 22.97 39.89
CA TYR A 456 5.69 22.45 41.25
C TYR A 456 6.72 21.32 41.38
N GLY A 457 7.57 21.13 40.37
CA GLY A 457 8.70 20.20 40.44
C GLY A 457 8.52 18.91 39.60
N TYR A 458 7.46 18.79 38.86
CA TYR A 458 7.37 17.78 37.80
C TYR A 458 8.09 18.32 36.56
N GLN A 459 9.26 17.79 36.32
CA GLN A 459 9.89 17.92 34.99
C GLN A 459 9.24 16.86 34.13
N GLY A 460 8.81 17.21 32.92
CA GLY A 460 8.25 16.27 31.97
C GLY A 460 9.14 15.05 31.84
N GLY A 461 8.55 13.87 31.72
CA GLY A 461 9.28 12.61 31.54
C GLY A 461 9.54 12.35 30.08
N ALA A 462 10.66 11.67 29.79
CA ALA A 462 10.91 11.13 28.46
C ALA A 462 9.81 10.20 27.99
N ILE A 463 9.58 10.09 26.68
CA ILE A 463 8.72 9.08 26.11
C ILE A 463 9.31 7.67 26.32
N GLN A 464 8.45 6.67 26.45
CA GLN A 464 8.81 5.28 26.19
C GLN A 464 8.53 5.03 24.71
N GLY A 465 9.59 4.75 23.93
CA GLY A 465 9.47 4.59 22.49
C GLY A 465 10.63 5.27 21.76
N THR A 466 10.47 5.48 20.47
CA THR A 466 11.56 5.97 19.61
C THR A 466 11.07 6.98 18.59
N ILE A 467 11.94 7.91 18.21
CA ILE A 467 11.76 8.82 17.07
C ILE A 467 12.90 8.59 16.10
N THR A 468 12.59 8.23 14.85
CA THR A 468 13.58 7.90 13.81
C THR A 468 13.19 8.53 12.47
N GLY A 469 14.15 8.95 11.66
CA GLY A 469 13.92 9.50 10.32
C GLY A 469 12.91 10.66 10.30
N THR A 470 12.85 11.48 11.35
CA THR A 470 11.77 12.43 11.59
C THR A 470 12.32 13.82 11.87
N THR A 471 11.68 14.84 11.30
CA THR A 471 11.96 16.26 11.64
C THR A 471 10.87 16.77 12.58
N VAL A 472 11.27 17.31 13.73
CA VAL A 472 10.38 17.91 14.73
C VAL A 472 10.60 19.42 14.78
N TYR A 473 9.60 20.18 14.38
CA TYR A 473 9.51 21.62 14.53
C TYR A 473 8.84 21.93 15.88
N LYS A 474 9.59 22.53 16.79
CA LYS A 474 9.16 22.78 18.17
C LYS A 474 8.61 24.19 18.31
N GLY A 475 7.57 24.35 19.13
CA GLY A 475 7.02 25.67 19.42
C GLY A 475 6.21 25.71 20.70
N LEU A 476 5.93 26.91 21.17
CA LEU A 476 5.07 27.21 22.29
C LEU A 476 3.78 27.88 21.76
N TRP A 477 2.65 27.36 22.16
CA TRP A 477 1.34 27.93 21.82
C TRP A 477 0.77 28.73 22.99
N ASP A 478 0.57 30.04 22.77
CA ASP A 478 -0.18 30.86 23.72
C ASP A 478 -1.65 30.96 23.35
N LYS A 479 -2.50 30.25 24.10
CA LYS A 479 -3.93 30.24 23.88
C LYS A 479 -4.63 31.60 24.05
N ASN A 480 -4.02 32.55 24.79
CA ASN A 480 -4.62 33.86 25.03
C ASN A 480 -4.39 34.80 23.86
N SER A 481 -3.21 34.80 23.28
CA SER A 481 -2.89 35.60 22.09
C SER A 481 -3.21 34.89 20.77
N GLY A 482 -3.34 33.58 20.79
CA GLY A 482 -3.50 32.77 19.58
C GLY A 482 -2.23 32.74 18.70
N GLN A 483 -1.07 32.96 19.30
CA GLN A 483 0.22 33.02 18.62
C GLN A 483 1.11 31.83 18.99
N ALA A 484 1.91 31.40 18.05
CA ALA A 484 2.96 30.38 18.25
C ALA A 484 4.33 31.08 18.31
N THR A 485 5.18 30.66 19.27
CA THR A 485 6.59 31.03 19.31
C THR A 485 7.41 29.84 18.84
N ASP A 486 8.35 30.08 17.92
CA ASP A 486 9.28 29.05 17.44
C ASP A 486 10.32 28.74 18.53
N GLU A 487 10.54 27.47 18.83
CA GLU A 487 11.52 26.98 19.81
C GLU A 487 12.58 26.07 19.16
N GLY A 488 12.64 26.04 17.82
CA GLY A 488 13.68 25.37 17.05
C GLY A 488 13.25 24.06 16.37
N ILE A 489 14.22 23.38 15.81
CA ILE A 489 14.04 22.16 15.01
C ILE A 489 14.98 21.08 15.53
N VAL A 490 14.51 19.84 15.57
CA VAL A 490 15.31 18.64 15.81
C VAL A 490 15.11 17.66 14.67
N GLU A 491 16.19 17.14 14.12
CA GLU A 491 16.19 16.11 13.07
C GLU A 491 16.70 14.79 13.65
N TYR A 492 15.96 13.73 13.45
CA TYR A 492 16.32 12.36 13.81
C TYR A 492 16.62 11.57 12.54
N GLY A 493 17.84 11.05 12.38
CA GLY A 493 18.22 10.20 11.24
C GLY A 493 17.46 8.86 11.23
N VAL A 494 17.49 8.16 10.11
CA VAL A 494 16.82 6.84 9.97
C VAL A 494 17.44 5.77 10.85
N ASP A 495 18.76 5.89 11.15
CA ASP A 495 19.49 4.99 12.03
C ASP A 495 19.58 5.53 13.47
N ASP A 496 19.12 6.75 13.70
CA ASP A 496 19.12 7.37 15.02
C ASP A 496 17.89 6.92 15.80
N VAL A 497 18.11 6.48 17.02
CA VAL A 497 17.02 6.18 17.97
C VAL A 497 17.00 7.28 19.00
N GLY A 498 16.12 8.25 18.78
CA GLY A 498 15.92 9.39 19.66
C GLY A 498 14.75 9.18 20.62
N THR A 499 14.86 9.77 21.81
CA THR A 499 13.74 9.95 22.72
C THR A 499 13.58 11.45 22.97
N GLU A 500 12.36 11.98 22.88
CA GLU A 500 12.11 13.37 23.17
C GLU A 500 12.19 13.62 24.67
N GLN A 501 13.01 14.57 25.07
CA GLN A 501 13.17 14.96 26.47
C GLN A 501 13.01 16.49 26.61
N SER A 502 12.45 16.92 27.72
CA SER A 502 12.47 18.32 28.08
C SER A 502 13.91 18.75 28.43
N GLN A 503 14.35 19.88 27.92
CA GLN A 503 15.61 20.52 28.28
C GLN A 503 15.42 21.50 29.43
#